data_380e0106895ec9932ed79fba423c5603
#
_entry.id   380e0106895ec9932ed79fba423c5603
#
_cell.length_a   1.000
_cell.length_b   1.000
_cell.length_c   1.000
_cell.angle_alpha   90.00
_cell.angle_beta   90.00
_cell.angle_gamma   90.00
#
_symmetry.space_group_name_H-M   'P 1'
#
loop_
_entity.id
_entity.type
_entity.pdbx_description
1 polymer ?
#
loop_
_entity_poly.entity_id
_entity_poly.type
_entity_poly.pdbx_seq_one_letter_code
_entity_poly.pdbx_strand_id
1 'polypeptide(L)'
;SFFDPTRLPGVSFSADPVPNFHTLAEAFPSGVFLSNTYAGGTGNVEMELFTGIPSAFLGAGESLTGLGDTSAYRRVPSLARVFGAAGYETLFVHSYNDELYDRARNIPALGFDQIIYQDDFLVDKTYAGGYVSDDTLADELIARFEAKGDGPVFLYGLTMENHQPYFGGK
;
A
#
# COMPACT_ATOMS: atom_id res chain seq x y z
N SER A 1 -1.28 -3.82 -5.46
CA SER A 1 -2.35 -4.77 -5.85
C SER A 1 -1.73 -6.12 -6.15
N PHE A 2 -2.32 -7.18 -5.65
CA PHE A 2 -1.92 -8.56 -5.95
C PHE A 2 -2.64 -9.04 -7.20
N PHE A 3 -1.92 -9.70 -8.11
CA PHE A 3 -2.47 -10.35 -9.29
C PHE A 3 -2.29 -11.86 -9.17
N ASP A 4 -3.37 -12.61 -9.26
CA ASP A 4 -3.34 -14.07 -9.26
C ASP A 4 -2.88 -14.58 -10.64
N PRO A 5 -1.68 -15.18 -10.75
CA PRO A 5 -1.14 -15.62 -12.03
C PRO A 5 -1.93 -16.78 -12.67
N THR A 6 -2.74 -17.53 -11.90
CA THR A 6 -3.58 -18.59 -12.44
C THR A 6 -4.69 -18.07 -13.35
N ARG A 7 -4.99 -16.77 -13.28
CA ARG A 7 -5.98 -16.10 -14.13
C ARG A 7 -5.45 -15.68 -15.49
N LEU A 8 -4.17 -15.91 -15.78
CA LEU A 8 -3.57 -15.60 -17.11
C LEU A 8 -4.09 -16.57 -18.15
N PRO A 9 -4.70 -16.09 -19.26
CA PRO A 9 -5.15 -16.96 -20.33
C PRO A 9 -3.97 -17.70 -20.98
N GLY A 10 -4.12 -19.01 -21.24
CA GLY A 10 -3.12 -19.82 -21.93
C GLY A 10 -1.88 -20.16 -21.11
N VAL A 11 -1.86 -19.84 -19.80
CA VAL A 11 -0.80 -20.25 -18.87
C VAL A 11 -1.31 -21.41 -18.01
N SER A 12 -0.47 -22.43 -17.81
CA SER A 12 -0.73 -23.52 -16.87
C SER A 12 0.47 -23.71 -15.96
N PHE A 13 0.23 -24.08 -14.72
CA PHE A 13 1.24 -24.32 -13.70
C PHE A 13 1.24 -25.79 -13.31
N SER A 14 2.42 -26.38 -13.06
CA SER A 14 2.54 -27.76 -12.57
C SER A 14 2.13 -27.91 -11.10
N ALA A 15 2.10 -26.83 -10.36
CA ALA A 15 1.60 -26.74 -8.99
C ALA A 15 0.99 -25.33 -8.82
N ASP A 16 0.18 -25.18 -7.77
CA ASP A 16 -0.37 -23.84 -7.44
C ASP A 16 0.76 -22.86 -7.13
N PRO A 17 0.89 -21.76 -7.91
CA PRO A 17 1.96 -20.78 -7.70
C PRO A 17 1.74 -19.86 -6.50
N VAL A 18 0.53 -19.82 -5.93
CA VAL A 18 0.14 -18.92 -4.82
C VAL A 18 -0.78 -19.61 -3.81
N PRO A 19 -0.37 -20.77 -3.24
CA PRO A 19 -1.25 -21.64 -2.46
C PRO A 19 -1.80 -20.97 -1.20
N ASN A 20 -0.99 -20.16 -0.53
CA ASN A 20 -1.44 -19.45 0.66
C ASN A 20 -2.54 -18.42 0.34
N PHE A 21 -2.42 -17.71 -0.79
CA PHE A 21 -3.43 -16.80 -1.26
C PHE A 21 -4.76 -17.49 -1.54
N HIS A 22 -4.72 -18.63 -2.27
CA HIS A 22 -5.93 -19.39 -2.56
C HIS A 22 -6.58 -19.95 -1.30
N THR A 23 -5.80 -20.47 -0.37
CA THR A 23 -6.31 -20.95 0.93
C THR A 23 -7.03 -19.83 1.70
N LEU A 24 -6.45 -18.63 1.74
CA LEU A 24 -7.08 -17.48 2.40
C LEU A 24 -8.34 -17.01 1.66
N ALA A 25 -8.30 -16.98 0.32
CA ALA A 25 -9.43 -16.56 -0.50
C ALA A 25 -10.64 -17.52 -0.39
N GLU A 26 -10.39 -18.79 -0.15
CA GLU A 26 -11.43 -19.82 0.11
C GLU A 26 -12.00 -19.72 1.53
N ALA A 27 -11.14 -19.43 2.52
CA ALA A 27 -11.52 -19.42 3.93
C ALA A 27 -12.21 -18.11 4.37
N PHE A 28 -11.96 -17.01 3.68
CA PHE A 28 -12.42 -15.66 4.06
C PHE A 28 -13.12 -14.94 2.91
N PRO A 29 -13.95 -13.92 3.20
CA PRO A 29 -14.53 -13.07 2.17
C PRO A 29 -13.44 -12.48 1.29
N SER A 30 -13.54 -12.69 0.00
CA SER A 30 -12.57 -12.23 -1.01
C SER A 30 -13.29 -11.65 -2.23
N GLY A 31 -12.57 -10.88 -3.05
CA GLY A 31 -13.14 -10.28 -4.24
C GLY A 31 -12.11 -9.62 -5.13
N VAL A 32 -12.57 -9.01 -6.22
CA VAL A 32 -11.74 -8.30 -7.17
C VAL A 32 -11.82 -6.80 -6.89
N PHE A 33 -10.66 -6.18 -6.73
CA PHE A 33 -10.54 -4.73 -6.67
C PHE A 33 -10.15 -4.20 -8.06
N LEU A 34 -10.95 -3.29 -8.61
CA LEU A 34 -10.67 -2.64 -9.89
C LEU A 34 -9.77 -1.43 -9.66
N SER A 35 -8.55 -1.48 -10.19
CA SER A 35 -7.65 -0.33 -10.21
C SER A 35 -7.98 0.59 -11.38
N ASN A 36 -8.05 1.90 -11.15
CA ASN A 36 -8.32 2.90 -12.18
C ASN A 36 -7.09 3.26 -13.02
N THR A 37 -5.93 2.70 -12.70
CA THR A 37 -4.69 2.95 -13.45
C THR A 37 -4.24 1.70 -14.18
N TYR A 38 -3.69 1.91 -15.38
CA TYR A 38 -3.11 0.86 -16.21
C TYR A 38 -1.59 0.99 -16.22
N ALA A 39 -0.88 -0.12 -15.98
CA ALA A 39 0.58 -0.22 -16.09
C ALA A 39 1.37 0.80 -15.25
N GLY A 40 0.91 1.13 -14.03
CA GLY A 40 1.58 2.05 -13.12
C GLY A 40 0.60 2.97 -12.40
N GLY A 41 1.13 4.05 -11.79
CA GLY A 41 0.29 5.04 -11.10
C GLY A 41 -0.24 4.58 -9.75
N THR A 42 0.47 3.69 -9.06
CA THR A 42 0.09 3.16 -7.73
C THR A 42 -0.26 4.28 -6.74
N GLY A 43 0.49 5.39 -6.76
CA GLY A 43 0.19 6.54 -5.90
C GLY A 43 -1.20 7.13 -6.12
N ASN A 44 -1.71 7.18 -7.36
CA ASN A 44 -3.08 7.61 -7.62
C ASN A 44 -4.11 6.63 -7.04
N VAL A 45 -3.87 5.32 -7.16
CA VAL A 45 -4.74 4.29 -6.58
C VAL A 45 -4.76 4.40 -5.05
N GLU A 46 -3.61 4.66 -4.42
CA GLU A 46 -3.52 4.91 -2.97
C GLU A 46 -4.36 6.13 -2.57
N MET A 47 -4.21 7.24 -3.31
CA MET A 47 -4.97 8.46 -3.02
C MET A 47 -6.48 8.28 -3.21
N GLU A 48 -6.91 7.55 -4.24
CA GLU A 48 -8.31 7.16 -4.42
C GLU A 48 -8.81 6.29 -3.27
N LEU A 49 -8.01 5.28 -2.86
CA LEU A 49 -8.35 4.41 -1.75
C LEU A 49 -8.53 5.20 -0.44
N PHE A 50 -7.59 6.11 -0.16
CA PHE A 50 -7.61 6.87 1.09
C PHE A 50 -8.68 7.94 1.14
N THR A 51 -8.99 8.58 0.01
CA THR A 51 -9.89 9.75 -0.03
C THR A 51 -11.29 9.43 -0.57
N GLY A 52 -11.44 8.34 -1.30
CA GLY A 52 -12.66 8.04 -2.05
C GLY A 52 -12.87 8.95 -3.27
N ILE A 53 -11.88 9.75 -3.66
CA ILE A 53 -11.97 10.67 -4.81
C ILE A 53 -11.41 9.98 -6.05
N PRO A 54 -12.24 9.63 -7.06
CA PRO A 54 -11.77 9.04 -8.30
C PRO A 54 -10.86 9.99 -9.09
N SER A 55 -9.72 9.49 -9.58
CA SER A 55 -8.82 10.25 -10.47
C SER A 55 -9.50 10.65 -11.78
N ALA A 56 -10.57 9.97 -12.15
CA ALA A 56 -11.39 10.32 -13.33
C ALA A 56 -12.01 11.74 -13.26
N PHE A 57 -12.07 12.35 -12.08
CA PHE A 57 -12.51 13.74 -11.93
C PHE A 57 -11.42 14.79 -12.20
N LEU A 58 -10.18 14.34 -12.38
CA LEU A 58 -9.07 15.21 -12.73
C LEU A 58 -9.03 15.51 -14.22
N GLY A 59 -8.42 16.63 -14.59
CA GLY A 59 -8.15 16.96 -15.98
C GLY A 59 -7.17 16.01 -16.64
N ALA A 60 -7.12 16.02 -17.98
CA ALA A 60 -6.18 15.20 -18.73
C ALA A 60 -4.73 15.53 -18.34
N GLY A 61 -3.96 14.51 -17.94
CA GLY A 61 -2.58 14.66 -17.51
C GLY A 61 -2.39 15.07 -16.04
N GLU A 62 -3.46 15.32 -15.31
CA GLU A 62 -3.40 15.53 -13.86
C GLU A 62 -3.35 14.21 -13.10
N SER A 63 -2.75 14.25 -11.92
CA SER A 63 -2.70 13.12 -11.01
C SER A 63 -2.99 13.56 -9.58
N LEU A 64 -3.61 12.69 -8.79
CA LEU A 64 -3.86 12.96 -7.37
C LEU A 64 -2.56 13.20 -6.58
N THR A 65 -1.50 12.50 -6.95
CA THR A 65 -0.18 12.67 -6.31
C THR A 65 0.59 13.89 -6.78
N GLY A 66 0.24 14.44 -7.93
CA GLY A 66 0.90 15.61 -8.55
C GLY A 66 0.26 16.94 -8.23
N LEU A 67 -0.77 16.99 -7.40
CA LEU A 67 -1.39 18.24 -6.99
C LEU A 67 -0.39 19.08 -6.18
N GLY A 68 -0.03 20.24 -6.70
CA GLY A 68 0.95 21.15 -6.08
C GLY A 68 0.54 21.64 -4.68
N ASP A 69 -0.77 21.73 -4.43
CA ASP A 69 -1.35 22.13 -3.15
C ASP A 69 -2.03 20.96 -2.46
N THR A 70 -1.40 20.43 -1.42
CA THR A 70 -1.96 19.35 -0.58
C THR A 70 -3.00 19.84 0.43
N SER A 71 -3.29 21.15 0.48
CA SER A 71 -4.27 21.71 1.42
C SER A 71 -5.67 21.12 1.21
N ALA A 72 -5.99 20.70 -0.02
CA ALA A 72 -7.24 20.01 -0.33
C ALA A 72 -7.36 18.70 0.46
N TYR A 73 -6.29 17.88 0.56
CA TYR A 73 -6.29 16.63 1.31
C TYR A 73 -6.50 16.82 2.81
N ARG A 74 -6.10 17.96 3.36
CA ARG A 74 -6.36 18.29 4.76
C ARG A 74 -7.84 18.54 5.05
N ARG A 75 -8.64 18.83 4.04
CA ARG A 75 -10.07 19.17 4.16
C ARG A 75 -11.01 18.07 3.74
N VAL A 76 -10.54 17.06 3.01
CA VAL A 76 -11.40 15.95 2.59
C VAL A 76 -11.37 14.83 3.63
N PRO A 77 -12.44 14.05 3.75
CA PRO A 77 -12.40 12.81 4.51
C PRO A 77 -11.32 11.88 3.96
N SER A 78 -10.61 11.20 4.86
CA SER A 78 -9.68 10.14 4.49
C SER A 78 -9.90 8.94 5.39
N LEU A 79 -9.47 7.76 4.97
CA LEU A 79 -9.54 6.57 5.82
C LEU A 79 -8.82 6.79 7.15
N ALA A 80 -7.63 7.43 7.13
CA ALA A 80 -6.90 7.73 8.36
C ALA A 80 -7.75 8.58 9.32
N ARG A 81 -8.38 9.66 8.85
CA ARG A 81 -9.23 10.51 9.70
C ARG A 81 -10.49 9.80 10.17
N VAL A 82 -11.11 8.98 9.30
CA VAL A 82 -12.33 8.23 9.67
C VAL A 82 -12.02 7.23 10.78
N PHE A 83 -10.93 6.47 10.66
CA PHE A 83 -10.51 5.54 11.68
C PHE A 83 -10.01 6.25 12.94
N GLY A 84 -9.22 7.32 12.80
CA GLY A 84 -8.79 8.12 13.95
C GLY A 84 -9.95 8.70 14.74
N ALA A 85 -10.98 9.24 14.05
CA ALA A 85 -12.20 9.73 14.71
C ALA A 85 -13.00 8.62 15.41
N ALA A 86 -12.85 7.37 14.98
CA ALA A 86 -13.43 6.19 15.63
C ALA A 86 -12.54 5.62 16.77
N GLY A 87 -11.44 6.29 17.12
CA GLY A 87 -10.53 5.90 18.20
C GLY A 87 -9.45 4.90 17.84
N TYR A 88 -9.20 4.71 16.54
CA TYR A 88 -8.09 3.89 16.05
C TYR A 88 -6.79 4.70 16.01
N GLU A 89 -5.69 4.11 16.42
CA GLU A 89 -4.37 4.57 15.99
C GLU A 89 -4.17 4.23 14.51
N THR A 90 -3.63 5.18 13.72
CA THR A 90 -3.55 5.02 12.26
C THR A 90 -2.10 5.07 11.79
N LEU A 91 -1.63 3.96 11.16
CA LEU A 91 -0.25 3.78 10.72
C LEU A 91 -0.19 3.55 9.21
N PHE A 92 0.70 4.31 8.55
CA PHE A 92 1.11 4.07 7.16
C PHE A 92 2.54 3.54 7.17
N VAL A 93 2.77 2.35 6.59
CA VAL A 93 4.08 1.67 6.55
C VAL A 93 4.45 1.38 5.11
N HIS A 94 5.62 1.83 4.66
CA HIS A 94 6.09 1.62 3.29
C HIS A 94 7.53 1.12 3.26
N SER A 95 7.76 0.00 2.57
CA SER A 95 9.08 -0.63 2.43
C SER A 95 10.00 0.08 1.41
N TYR A 96 9.86 1.39 1.26
CA TYR A 96 10.71 2.24 0.42
C TYR A 96 10.86 3.64 1.03
N ASN A 97 11.46 4.58 0.28
CA ASN A 97 11.60 5.96 0.70
C ASN A 97 10.31 6.77 0.49
N ASP A 98 10.32 7.99 0.96
CA ASP A 98 9.20 8.92 0.93
C ASP A 98 9.12 9.79 -0.34
N GLU A 99 10.12 9.73 -1.22
CA GLU A 99 10.23 10.58 -2.41
C GLU A 99 9.25 10.16 -3.52
N LEU A 100 9.08 8.84 -3.69
CA LEU A 100 8.25 8.29 -4.76
C LEU A 100 6.78 8.73 -4.60
N TYR A 101 6.22 9.34 -5.65
CA TYR A 101 4.87 9.93 -5.67
C TYR A 101 4.66 11.06 -4.65
N ASP A 102 5.74 11.74 -4.25
CA ASP A 102 5.68 12.87 -3.31
C ASP A 102 5.00 12.48 -1.98
N ARG A 103 5.27 11.26 -1.51
CA ARG A 103 4.64 10.71 -0.30
C ARG A 103 4.99 11.50 0.95
N ALA A 104 6.21 12.02 1.03
CA ALA A 104 6.63 12.90 2.13
C ALA A 104 5.65 14.04 2.39
N ARG A 105 4.95 14.49 1.35
CA ARG A 105 3.99 15.61 1.43
C ARG A 105 2.55 15.13 1.45
N ASN A 106 2.20 14.15 0.61
CA ASN A 106 0.83 13.72 0.42
C ASN A 106 0.30 12.89 1.60
N ILE A 107 1.07 11.95 2.11
CA ILE A 107 0.63 11.04 3.18
C ILE A 107 0.35 11.77 4.50
N PRO A 108 1.21 12.70 4.98
CA PRO A 108 0.89 13.50 6.17
C PRO A 108 -0.39 14.32 6.01
N ALA A 109 -0.70 14.80 4.81
CA ALA A 109 -1.90 15.56 4.53
C ALA A 109 -3.20 14.73 4.68
N LEU A 110 -3.11 13.39 4.64
CA LEU A 110 -4.23 12.47 4.85
C LEU A 110 -4.58 12.25 6.33
N GLY A 111 -3.66 12.59 7.24
CA GLY A 111 -3.90 12.59 8.70
C GLY A 111 -3.65 11.24 9.37
N PHE A 112 -2.70 10.45 8.88
CA PHE A 112 -2.15 9.32 9.63
C PHE A 112 -1.42 9.80 10.88
N ASP A 113 -1.52 9.07 11.99
CA ASP A 113 -0.83 9.37 13.24
C ASP A 113 0.66 9.05 13.15
N GLN A 114 1.00 7.94 12.50
CA GLN A 114 2.37 7.52 12.25
C GLN A 114 2.59 7.20 10.77
N ILE A 115 3.75 7.62 10.26
CA ILE A 115 4.19 7.37 8.90
C ILE A 115 5.59 6.79 8.98
N ILE A 116 5.77 5.58 8.51
CA ILE A 116 6.95 4.76 8.71
C ILE A 116 7.48 4.35 7.35
N TYR A 117 8.70 4.77 7.03
CA TYR A 117 9.42 4.37 5.84
C TYR A 117 10.51 3.35 6.19
N GLN A 118 11.11 2.73 5.19
CA GLN A 118 12.07 1.65 5.36
C GLN A 118 13.21 1.93 6.37
N ASP A 119 13.59 3.21 6.54
CA ASP A 119 14.70 3.58 7.44
C ASP A 119 14.26 3.67 8.91
N ASP A 120 12.95 3.68 9.16
CA ASP A 120 12.35 3.70 10.49
C ASP A 120 11.83 2.32 10.95
N PHE A 121 12.15 1.24 10.22
CA PHE A 121 11.73 -0.11 10.55
C PHE A 121 12.36 -0.59 11.86
N LEU A 122 11.56 -1.25 12.68
CA LEU A 122 11.98 -1.86 13.95
C LEU A 122 12.74 -3.17 13.74
N VAL A 123 12.46 -3.85 12.63
CA VAL A 123 13.05 -5.16 12.32
C VAL A 123 14.26 -5.04 11.40
N ASP A 124 15.11 -6.05 11.43
CA ASP A 124 16.25 -6.14 10.52
C ASP A 124 15.76 -6.34 9.08
N LYS A 125 16.33 -5.56 8.16
CA LYS A 125 15.93 -5.57 6.75
C LYS A 125 16.62 -6.67 5.96
N THR A 126 15.84 -7.45 5.22
CA THR A 126 16.31 -8.29 4.11
C THR A 126 15.90 -7.66 2.77
N TYR A 127 16.62 -8.00 1.72
CA TYR A 127 16.44 -7.38 0.42
C TYR A 127 16.26 -8.44 -0.66
N ALA A 128 15.34 -8.17 -1.58
CA ALA A 128 15.13 -8.96 -2.78
C ALA A 128 15.09 -8.02 -4.00
N GLY A 129 15.97 -8.27 -4.99
CA GLY A 129 16.06 -7.47 -6.21
C GLY A 129 16.32 -5.98 -5.99
N GLY A 130 17.01 -5.61 -4.90
CA GLY A 130 17.36 -4.22 -4.59
C GLY A 130 16.32 -3.46 -3.78
N TYR A 131 15.20 -4.07 -3.43
CA TYR A 131 14.17 -3.52 -2.56
C TYR A 131 14.10 -4.29 -1.24
N VAL A 132 13.59 -3.64 -0.19
CA VAL A 132 13.25 -4.33 1.06
C VAL A 132 12.22 -5.41 0.76
N SER A 133 12.46 -6.63 1.27
CA SER A 133 11.61 -7.79 0.97
C SER A 133 10.19 -7.64 1.53
N ASP A 134 9.25 -8.32 0.91
CA ASP A 134 7.87 -8.38 1.39
C ASP A 134 7.79 -9.10 2.74
N ASP A 135 8.67 -10.08 3.01
CA ASP A 135 8.80 -10.73 4.33
C ASP A 135 9.19 -9.73 5.41
N THR A 136 10.19 -8.86 5.14
CA THR A 136 10.58 -7.79 6.09
C THR A 136 9.41 -6.85 6.38
N LEU A 137 8.65 -6.45 5.35
CA LEU A 137 7.48 -5.60 5.58
C LEU A 137 6.42 -6.31 6.42
N ALA A 138 6.18 -7.61 6.17
CA ALA A 138 5.24 -8.39 6.97
C ALA A 138 5.66 -8.45 8.45
N ASP A 139 6.95 -8.70 8.72
CA ASP A 139 7.51 -8.70 10.07
C ASP A 139 7.39 -7.33 10.74
N GLU A 140 7.63 -6.24 10.01
CA GLU A 140 7.46 -4.87 10.51
C GLU A 140 6.00 -4.58 10.88
N LEU A 141 5.05 -4.97 10.02
CA LEU A 141 3.62 -4.81 10.29
C LEU A 141 3.19 -5.59 11.54
N ILE A 142 3.70 -6.82 11.72
CA ILE A 142 3.45 -7.64 12.90
C ILE A 142 4.04 -6.96 14.15
N ALA A 143 5.30 -6.51 14.08
CA ALA A 143 5.96 -5.84 15.19
C ALA A 143 5.22 -4.57 15.63
N ARG A 144 4.75 -3.76 14.67
CA ARG A 144 3.93 -2.57 14.98
C ARG A 144 2.58 -2.93 15.58
N PHE A 145 1.95 -3.99 15.07
CA PHE A 145 0.69 -4.47 15.62
C PHE A 145 0.84 -5.00 17.05
N GLU A 146 1.92 -5.71 17.34
CA GLU A 146 2.20 -6.22 18.69
C GLU A 146 2.58 -5.10 19.67
N ALA A 147 3.27 -4.06 19.18
CA ALA A 147 3.66 -2.90 19.98
C ALA A 147 2.53 -1.90 20.25
N LYS A 148 1.36 -2.06 19.59
CA LYS A 148 0.22 -1.18 19.81
C LYS A 148 -0.26 -1.28 21.28
N GLY A 149 -0.86 -0.20 21.79
CA GLY A 149 -1.58 -0.22 23.07
C GLY A 149 -2.86 -1.06 23.02
N ASP A 150 -3.70 -0.97 24.04
CA ASP A 150 -4.96 -1.72 24.13
C ASP A 150 -6.02 -1.30 23.11
N GLY A 151 -5.81 -0.17 22.44
CA GLY A 151 -6.74 0.38 21.44
C GLY A 151 -6.71 -0.36 20.10
N PRO A 152 -7.72 -0.14 19.25
CA PRO A 152 -7.73 -0.63 17.89
C PRO A 152 -6.71 0.11 17.02
N VAL A 153 -6.18 -0.55 15.97
CA VAL A 153 -5.24 0.04 15.01
C VAL A 153 -5.75 -0.11 13.58
N PHE A 154 -5.60 0.95 12.79
CA PHE A 154 -5.70 0.91 11.34
C PHE A 154 -4.29 0.93 10.77
N LEU A 155 -3.85 -0.19 10.23
CA LEU A 155 -2.50 -0.41 9.73
C LEU A 155 -2.52 -0.63 8.22
N TYR A 156 -1.87 0.26 7.47
CA TYR A 156 -1.73 0.15 6.02
C TYR A 156 -0.28 -0.14 5.66
N GLY A 157 -0.04 -1.27 4.99
CA GLY A 157 1.28 -1.67 4.49
C GLY A 157 1.36 -1.59 2.97
N LEU A 158 2.46 -1.05 2.46
CA LEU A 158 2.74 -0.93 1.02
C LEU A 158 4.08 -1.57 0.69
N THR A 159 4.05 -2.61 -0.14
CA THR A 159 5.23 -3.37 -0.58
C THR A 159 5.96 -2.69 -1.75
N MET A 160 7.23 -3.03 -1.94
CA MET A 160 8.06 -2.54 -3.04
C MET A 160 8.86 -3.65 -3.74
N GLU A 161 8.99 -4.83 -3.16
CA GLU A 161 9.84 -5.91 -3.67
C GLU A 161 9.58 -6.24 -5.15
N ASN A 162 8.31 -6.26 -5.54
CA ASN A 162 7.90 -6.62 -6.90
C ASN A 162 7.78 -5.42 -7.86
N HIS A 163 8.37 -4.26 -7.49
CA HIS A 163 8.45 -3.10 -8.37
C HIS A 163 9.58 -3.26 -9.40
N GLN A 164 9.36 -2.76 -10.63
CA GLN A 164 10.43 -2.67 -11.62
C GLN A 164 11.48 -1.60 -11.24
N PRO A 165 12.74 -1.65 -11.73
CA PRO A 165 13.27 -2.64 -12.68
C PRO A 165 13.52 -3.99 -12.00
N TYR A 166 13.29 -5.07 -12.75
CA TYR A 166 13.61 -6.42 -12.28
C TYR A 166 15.10 -6.69 -12.57
N PHE A 167 15.92 -6.62 -11.54
CA PHE A 167 17.34 -7.01 -11.65
C PHE A 167 17.43 -8.54 -11.67
N GLY A 168 18.20 -9.07 -12.61
CA GLY A 168 18.24 -10.50 -12.93
C GLY A 168 18.38 -11.40 -11.70
N GLY A 169 17.54 -12.42 -11.65
CA GLY A 169 17.58 -13.46 -10.64
C GLY A 169 16.54 -13.35 -9.51
N LYS A 170 15.44 -12.61 -9.71
CA LYS A 170 14.27 -12.78 -8.85
C LYS A 170 13.54 -14.08 -9.16
#